data_e8faa5d0e4a1f3c149ee3b1cd7d3d020
#
_entry.id   e8faa5d0e4a1f3c149ee3b1cd7d3d020
#
_cell.length_a   1.000
_cell.length_b   1.000
_cell.length_c   1.000
_cell.angle_alpha   90.00
_cell.angle_beta   90.00
_cell.angle_gamma   90.00
#
_symmetry.space_group_name_H-M   'P 1'
#
loop_
_entity.id
_entity.type
_entity.pdbx_description
1 polymer ?
#
loop_
_entity_poly.entity_id
_entity_poly.type
_entity_poly.pdbx_seq_one_letter_code
_entity_poly.pdbx_strand_id
1 'polypeptide(L)'
;LPSGFVRAAQNYEANVIGMAAGLAMDGFIPYVNTIATFITRRGFEQVALDVCLLNLPVRLIGNGGGVVYAPLGPTHLAVVDFALMRVLPNMTVMAVSDADEMRRLMEQSLDWPGPIYIRLAKGGDQVISKEENGFAIGKAIPMRKASATNSVLFVTTGVMTTNTLDAAEALAAKGIDSTVLHFHTIKPLDVAALL
;
A
#
# COMPACT_ATOMS: atom_id res chain seq x y z
N LEU A 1 4.36 12.70 23.66
CA LEU A 1 3.65 11.93 22.65
C LEU A 1 2.13 12.09 22.86
N PRO A 2 1.29 12.15 21.80
CA PRO A 2 -0.16 12.13 21.97
C PRO A 2 -0.61 10.91 22.77
N SER A 3 -1.68 11.06 23.54
CA SER A 3 -2.30 9.92 24.26
C SER A 3 -2.69 8.83 23.23
N GLY A 4 -2.27 7.62 23.46
CA GLY A 4 -2.48 6.48 22.55
C GLY A 4 -1.30 6.12 21.66
N PHE A 5 -0.16 6.82 21.75
CA PHE A 5 1.05 6.45 21.02
C PHE A 5 1.95 5.53 21.84
N VAL A 6 2.11 4.29 21.39
CA VAL A 6 3.04 3.32 21.98
C VAL A 6 4.27 3.20 21.10
N ARG A 7 5.46 3.50 21.65
CA ARG A 7 6.74 3.32 20.98
C ARG A 7 7.32 1.95 21.35
N ALA A 8 7.31 1.01 20.42
CA ALA A 8 8.02 -0.25 20.58
C ALA A 8 9.49 -0.11 20.17
N ALA A 9 10.36 -0.89 20.83
CA ALA A 9 11.78 -0.95 20.49
C ALA A 9 11.99 -1.60 19.10
N GLN A 10 13.07 -1.23 18.42
CA GLN A 10 13.45 -1.83 17.15
C GLN A 10 13.75 -3.33 17.28
N ASN A 11 13.49 -4.12 16.22
CA ASN A 11 13.70 -5.58 16.11
C ASN A 11 12.71 -6.46 16.90
N TYR A 12 11.54 -5.93 17.28
CA TYR A 12 10.48 -6.69 17.96
C TYR A 12 9.17 -6.70 17.16
N GLU A 13 9.27 -6.75 15.81
CA GLU A 13 8.10 -6.63 14.93
C GLU A 13 7.04 -7.68 15.23
N ALA A 14 7.44 -8.94 15.49
CA ALA A 14 6.51 -10.01 15.88
C ALA A 14 5.74 -9.67 17.16
N ASN A 15 6.45 -9.16 18.19
CA ASN A 15 5.81 -8.75 19.45
C ASN A 15 4.85 -7.56 19.27
N VAL A 16 5.24 -6.57 18.47
CA VAL A 16 4.39 -5.40 18.19
C VAL A 16 3.11 -5.80 17.46
N ILE A 17 3.18 -6.76 16.53
CA ILE A 17 2.01 -7.28 15.83
C ILE A 17 1.07 -8.00 16.82
N GLY A 18 1.62 -8.85 17.69
CA GLY A 18 0.83 -9.51 18.73
C GLY A 18 0.16 -8.52 19.70
N MET A 19 0.89 -7.46 20.12
CA MET A 19 0.31 -6.37 20.92
C MET A 19 -0.82 -5.66 20.17
N ALA A 20 -0.64 -5.37 18.88
CA ALA A 20 -1.67 -4.75 18.04
C ALA A 20 -2.90 -5.66 17.91
N ALA A 21 -2.71 -6.96 17.76
CA ALA A 21 -3.81 -7.91 17.75
C ALA A 21 -4.60 -7.87 19.07
N GLY A 22 -3.91 -7.88 20.22
CA GLY A 22 -4.56 -7.74 21.54
C GLY A 22 -5.35 -6.45 21.66
N LEU A 23 -4.78 -5.31 21.26
CA LEU A 23 -5.49 -4.02 21.25
C LEU A 23 -6.73 -4.04 20.33
N ALA A 24 -6.63 -4.70 19.17
CA ALA A 24 -7.76 -4.82 18.27
C ALA A 24 -8.88 -5.70 18.84
N MET A 25 -8.56 -6.72 19.61
CA MET A 25 -9.54 -7.53 20.33
C MET A 25 -10.27 -6.73 21.43
N ASP A 26 -9.62 -5.71 22.00
CA ASP A 26 -10.21 -4.75 22.95
C ASP A 26 -10.98 -3.61 22.25
N GLY A 27 -11.15 -3.66 20.93
CA GLY A 27 -11.97 -2.71 20.17
C GLY A 27 -11.20 -1.49 19.64
N PHE A 28 -9.88 -1.45 19.71
CA PHE A 28 -9.07 -0.41 19.09
C PHE A 28 -8.81 -0.69 17.60
N ILE A 29 -8.40 0.34 16.87
CA ILE A 29 -7.89 0.22 15.50
C ILE A 29 -6.40 0.56 15.52
N PRO A 30 -5.50 -0.42 15.76
CA PRO A 30 -4.08 -0.17 15.89
C PRO A 30 -3.41 0.10 14.53
N TYR A 31 -2.51 1.08 14.50
CA TYR A 31 -1.64 1.37 13.38
C TYR A 31 -0.19 1.03 13.76
N VAL A 32 0.37 0.02 13.11
CA VAL A 32 1.75 -0.44 13.31
C VAL A 32 2.60 0.07 12.15
N ASN A 33 3.63 0.87 12.44
CA ASN A 33 4.50 1.46 11.43
C ASN A 33 5.96 1.02 11.63
N THR A 34 6.53 0.35 10.65
CA THR A 34 7.94 -0.04 10.61
C THR A 34 8.42 -0.26 9.17
N ILE A 35 9.65 -0.76 8.97
CA ILE A 35 10.18 -1.06 7.64
C ILE A 35 9.44 -2.25 7.03
N ALA A 36 9.06 -2.13 5.75
CA ALA A 36 8.22 -3.08 5.03
C ALA A 36 8.74 -4.52 5.10
N THR A 37 10.04 -4.71 4.86
CA THR A 37 10.65 -6.04 4.91
C THR A 37 10.61 -6.67 6.31
N PHE A 38 10.63 -5.87 7.37
CA PHE A 38 10.62 -6.38 8.74
C PHE A 38 9.23 -6.79 9.17
N ILE A 39 8.24 -5.95 8.92
CA ILE A 39 6.85 -6.28 9.28
C ILE A 39 6.33 -7.48 8.49
N THR A 40 6.75 -7.65 7.24
CA THR A 40 6.24 -8.72 6.38
C THR A 40 6.99 -10.03 6.49
N ARG A 41 8.30 -10.03 6.77
CA ARG A 41 9.09 -11.27 6.90
C ARG A 41 9.24 -11.75 8.33
N ARG A 42 9.65 -10.88 9.26
CA ARG A 42 9.84 -11.28 10.67
C ARG A 42 8.54 -11.53 11.39
N GLY A 43 7.51 -10.72 11.11
CA GLY A 43 6.22 -10.83 11.75
C GLY A 43 5.19 -11.66 10.98
N PHE A 44 5.61 -12.41 9.93
CA PHE A 44 4.67 -13.08 9.04
C PHE A 44 3.70 -14.03 9.77
N GLU A 45 4.24 -14.82 10.70
CA GLU A 45 3.45 -15.76 11.50
C GLU A 45 2.37 -15.03 12.31
N GLN A 46 2.76 -13.95 13.03
CA GLN A 46 1.82 -13.15 13.83
C GLN A 46 0.79 -12.44 12.95
N VAL A 47 1.21 -11.93 11.79
CA VAL A 47 0.25 -11.35 10.82
C VAL A 47 -0.75 -12.41 10.35
N ALA A 48 -0.28 -13.61 10.06
CA ALA A 48 -1.14 -14.69 9.58
C ALA A 48 -2.13 -15.17 10.64
N LEU A 49 -1.65 -15.51 11.84
CA LEU A 49 -2.44 -16.15 12.88
C LEU A 49 -3.16 -15.14 13.78
N ASP A 50 -2.44 -14.13 14.30
CA ASP A 50 -3.01 -13.24 15.30
C ASP A 50 -3.88 -12.14 14.65
N VAL A 51 -3.61 -11.77 13.40
CA VAL A 51 -4.31 -10.67 12.73
C VAL A 51 -5.27 -11.19 11.64
N CYS A 52 -4.75 -11.92 10.65
CA CYS A 52 -5.56 -12.30 9.48
C CYS A 52 -6.56 -13.40 9.77
N LEU A 53 -6.16 -14.45 10.51
CA LEU A 53 -7.07 -15.55 10.85
C LEU A 53 -8.26 -15.07 11.67
N LEU A 54 -8.02 -14.12 12.58
CA LEU A 54 -9.03 -13.50 13.43
C LEU A 54 -9.75 -12.31 12.77
N ASN A 55 -9.33 -11.94 11.56
CA ASN A 55 -9.87 -10.80 10.80
C ASN A 55 -9.89 -9.48 11.59
N LEU A 56 -8.83 -9.20 12.34
CA LEU A 56 -8.74 -8.02 13.21
C LEU A 56 -8.43 -6.74 12.42
N PRO A 57 -9.00 -5.59 12.80
CA PRO A 57 -8.82 -4.31 12.11
C PRO A 57 -7.46 -3.65 12.39
N VAL A 58 -6.37 -4.38 12.19
CA VAL A 58 -5.00 -3.87 12.35
C VAL A 58 -4.50 -3.26 11.05
N ARG A 59 -3.87 -2.08 11.13
CA ARG A 59 -3.26 -1.37 9.99
C ARG A 59 -1.75 -1.52 10.06
N LEU A 60 -1.18 -2.27 9.12
CA LEU A 60 0.26 -2.55 9.04
C LEU A 60 0.88 -1.63 7.99
N ILE A 61 1.66 -0.64 8.40
CA ILE A 61 2.30 0.33 7.51
C ILE A 61 3.76 -0.07 7.32
N GLY A 62 4.10 -0.47 6.09
CA GLY A 62 5.43 -0.88 5.69
C GLY A 62 6.16 0.21 4.91
N ASN A 63 7.15 0.86 5.53
CA ASN A 63 7.98 1.87 4.87
C ASN A 63 9.09 1.24 4.05
N GLY A 64 9.50 1.89 2.96
CA GLY A 64 10.62 1.46 2.14
C GLY A 64 10.31 0.24 1.29
N GLY A 65 9.12 0.19 0.69
CA GLY A 65 8.73 -0.87 -0.24
C GLY A 65 9.67 -1.00 -1.44
N GLY A 66 9.81 -2.20 -1.97
CA GLY A 66 10.68 -2.48 -3.10
C GLY A 66 12.17 -2.29 -2.79
N VAL A 67 12.85 -1.50 -3.61
CA VAL A 67 14.30 -1.26 -3.53
C VAL A 67 14.65 0.11 -2.93
N VAL A 68 13.70 0.79 -2.29
CA VAL A 68 13.89 2.13 -1.74
C VAL A 68 15.08 2.20 -0.77
N TYR A 69 15.29 1.16 0.02
CA TYR A 69 16.42 1.05 0.96
C TYR A 69 17.60 0.23 0.42
N ALA A 70 17.79 0.18 -0.90
CA ALA A 70 18.93 -0.54 -1.51
C ALA A 70 20.30 -0.19 -0.91
N PRO A 71 20.60 1.07 -0.55
CA PRO A 71 21.88 1.40 0.11
C PRO A 71 22.12 0.68 1.44
N LEU A 72 21.06 0.20 2.10
CA LEU A 72 21.15 -0.55 3.36
C LEU A 72 21.31 -2.07 3.16
N GLY A 73 21.39 -2.52 1.91
CA GLY A 73 21.60 -3.91 1.54
C GLY A 73 20.35 -4.80 1.56
N PRO A 74 20.51 -6.11 1.27
CA PRO A 74 19.40 -7.02 1.00
C PRO A 74 18.46 -7.25 2.20
N THR A 75 18.93 -6.97 3.41
CA THR A 75 18.10 -7.10 4.62
C THR A 75 16.97 -6.06 4.70
N HIS A 76 17.11 -4.94 3.97
CA HIS A 76 16.16 -3.83 3.95
C HIS A 76 15.30 -3.77 2.67
N LEU A 77 15.53 -4.66 1.71
CA LEU A 77 14.75 -4.72 0.47
C LEU A 77 13.41 -5.43 0.70
N ALA A 78 12.32 -4.77 0.35
CA ALA A 78 10.96 -5.31 0.46
C ALA A 78 10.40 -5.66 -0.93
N VAL A 79 11.05 -6.61 -1.60
CA VAL A 79 10.68 -7.05 -2.97
C VAL A 79 9.63 -8.17 -2.98
N VAL A 80 9.39 -8.81 -1.83
CA VAL A 80 8.44 -9.94 -1.71
C VAL A 80 7.21 -9.62 -0.86
N ASP A 81 7.12 -8.43 -0.30
CA ASP A 81 6.08 -8.02 0.63
C ASP A 81 4.66 -8.17 0.06
N PHE A 82 4.42 -7.76 -1.17
CA PHE A 82 3.13 -7.96 -1.84
C PHE A 82 2.77 -9.45 -1.96
N ALA A 83 3.73 -10.29 -2.35
CA ALA A 83 3.48 -11.72 -2.47
C ALA A 83 3.09 -12.33 -1.11
N LEU A 84 3.84 -12.00 -0.04
CA LEU A 84 3.59 -12.48 1.31
C LEU A 84 2.24 -12.00 1.86
N MET A 85 1.91 -10.73 1.68
CA MET A 85 0.66 -10.19 2.22
C MET A 85 -0.56 -10.61 1.39
N ARG A 86 -0.42 -10.78 0.07
CA ARG A 86 -1.53 -11.22 -0.80
C ARG A 86 -1.98 -12.64 -0.53
N VAL A 87 -1.11 -13.54 -0.10
CA VAL A 87 -1.47 -14.94 0.15
C VAL A 87 -2.33 -15.10 1.40
N LEU A 88 -2.23 -14.16 2.36
CA LEU A 88 -2.97 -14.24 3.62
C LEU A 88 -4.47 -13.99 3.41
N PRO A 89 -5.36 -14.82 4.01
CA PRO A 89 -6.79 -14.56 3.99
C PRO A 89 -7.12 -13.24 4.70
N ASN A 90 -8.23 -12.60 4.34
CA ASN A 90 -8.74 -11.36 4.92
C ASN A 90 -7.84 -10.12 4.75
N MET A 91 -6.54 -10.28 4.45
CA MET A 91 -5.61 -9.15 4.28
C MET A 91 -5.98 -8.31 3.06
N THR A 92 -6.20 -7.02 3.28
CA THR A 92 -6.23 -6.01 2.22
C THR A 92 -4.82 -5.50 1.99
N VAL A 93 -4.39 -5.40 0.72
CA VAL A 93 -3.02 -5.00 0.36
C VAL A 93 -3.07 -3.74 -0.48
N MET A 94 -2.36 -2.70 -0.05
CA MET A 94 -2.40 -1.39 -0.66
C MET A 94 -1.00 -0.79 -0.86
N ALA A 95 -0.86 0.05 -1.89
CA ALA A 95 0.30 0.88 -2.13
C ALA A 95 -0.14 2.23 -2.70
N VAL A 96 -0.04 3.26 -1.90
CA VAL A 96 -0.42 4.63 -2.29
C VAL A 96 0.66 5.31 -3.11
N SER A 97 0.25 6.23 -3.99
CA SER A 97 1.16 6.99 -4.86
C SER A 97 1.90 8.10 -4.12
N ASP A 98 1.25 8.76 -3.17
CA ASP A 98 1.75 9.96 -2.51
C ASP A 98 1.07 10.23 -1.15
N ALA A 99 1.45 11.34 -0.51
CA ALA A 99 0.98 11.72 0.81
C ALA A 99 -0.52 12.08 0.84
N ASP A 100 -1.05 12.70 -0.22
CA ASP A 100 -2.45 13.09 -0.28
C ASP A 100 -3.36 11.87 -0.47
N GLU A 101 -2.92 10.89 -1.26
CA GLU A 101 -3.61 9.61 -1.35
C GLU A 101 -3.57 8.85 -0.03
N MET A 102 -2.42 8.87 0.68
CA MET A 102 -2.32 8.29 2.02
C MET A 102 -3.28 8.93 3.01
N ARG A 103 -3.47 10.26 2.97
CA ARG A 103 -4.45 10.95 3.83
C ARG A 103 -5.85 10.42 3.60
N ARG A 104 -6.28 10.30 2.33
CA ARG A 104 -7.60 9.74 1.97
C ARG A 104 -7.75 8.28 2.40
N LEU A 105 -6.68 7.50 2.26
CA LEU A 105 -6.66 6.12 2.74
C LEU A 105 -6.81 6.05 4.27
N MET A 106 -6.11 6.90 5.02
CA MET A 106 -6.21 6.92 6.49
C MET A 106 -7.66 7.12 6.95
N GLU A 107 -8.37 8.07 6.33
CA GLU A 107 -9.78 8.36 6.64
C GLU A 107 -10.66 7.11 6.39
N GLN A 108 -10.56 6.48 5.21
CA GLN A 108 -11.37 5.28 4.88
C GLN A 108 -10.94 4.03 5.66
N SER A 109 -9.69 3.97 6.09
CA SER A 109 -9.20 2.81 6.83
C SER A 109 -9.80 2.69 8.23
N LEU A 110 -10.37 3.75 8.78
CA LEU A 110 -11.05 3.71 10.09
C LEU A 110 -12.24 2.76 10.08
N ASP A 111 -13.02 2.79 8.98
CA ASP A 111 -14.24 1.99 8.84
C ASP A 111 -14.02 0.66 8.12
N TRP A 112 -12.80 0.37 7.68
CA TRP A 112 -12.50 -0.88 6.96
C TRP A 112 -12.50 -2.08 7.91
N PRO A 113 -13.30 -3.13 7.64
CA PRO A 113 -13.62 -4.15 8.65
C PRO A 113 -12.48 -5.12 8.96
N GLY A 114 -11.53 -5.31 8.05
CA GLY A 114 -10.44 -6.29 8.20
C GLY A 114 -9.05 -5.64 8.26
N PRO A 115 -7.99 -6.44 8.27
CA PRO A 115 -6.61 -5.96 8.30
C PRO A 115 -6.21 -5.32 6.97
N ILE A 116 -5.35 -4.29 7.06
CA ILE A 116 -4.78 -3.62 5.89
C ILE A 116 -3.25 -3.61 6.01
N TYR A 117 -2.57 -4.07 4.97
CA TYR A 117 -1.16 -3.79 4.75
C TYR A 117 -1.01 -2.61 3.78
N ILE A 118 -0.31 -1.57 4.19
CA ILE A 118 -0.09 -0.34 3.41
C ILE A 118 1.41 -0.22 3.12
N ARG A 119 1.78 -0.34 1.85
CA ARG A 119 3.16 -0.14 1.40
C ARG A 119 3.41 1.33 1.12
N LEU A 120 4.45 1.87 1.72
CA LEU A 120 4.94 3.22 1.46
C LEU A 120 6.36 3.18 0.89
N ALA A 121 6.75 4.24 0.18
CA ALA A 121 8.14 4.52 -0.16
C ALA A 121 8.88 5.13 1.06
N LYS A 122 9.82 6.03 0.84
CA LYS A 122 10.59 6.68 1.91
C LYS A 122 9.96 8.01 2.36
N GLY A 123 9.09 8.57 1.55
CA GLY A 123 8.55 9.93 1.68
C GLY A 123 9.29 10.94 0.81
N GLY A 124 8.65 12.11 0.63
CA GLY A 124 9.13 13.13 -0.29
C GLY A 124 8.75 12.86 -1.75
N ASP A 125 7.87 11.90 -1.98
CA ASP A 125 7.34 11.59 -3.30
C ASP A 125 6.46 12.75 -3.81
N GLN A 126 6.51 12.99 -5.12
CA GLN A 126 5.70 14.03 -5.75
C GLN A 126 4.21 13.72 -5.57
N VAL A 127 3.44 14.73 -5.17
CA VAL A 127 1.97 14.63 -5.10
C VAL A 127 1.41 14.70 -6.51
N ILE A 128 0.83 13.61 -6.96
CA ILE A 128 0.18 13.45 -8.27
C ILE A 128 -1.31 13.13 -8.15
N SER A 129 -1.73 12.64 -6.99
CA SER A 129 -3.12 12.30 -6.73
C SER A 129 -3.95 13.56 -6.45
N LYS A 130 -5.19 13.56 -6.94
CA LYS A 130 -6.11 14.68 -6.77
C LYS A 130 -7.42 14.18 -6.17
N GLU A 131 -8.08 15.02 -5.42
CA GLU A 131 -9.38 14.70 -4.81
C GLU A 131 -10.45 14.41 -5.88
N GLU A 132 -10.41 15.15 -6.99
CA GLU A 132 -11.33 14.98 -8.12
C GLU A 132 -11.23 13.63 -8.83
N ASN A 133 -10.07 12.95 -8.71
CA ASN A 133 -9.87 11.60 -9.24
C ASN A 133 -10.64 10.54 -8.43
N GLY A 134 -11.14 10.92 -7.26
CA GLY A 134 -11.77 10.03 -6.31
C GLY A 134 -10.77 9.11 -5.61
N PHE A 135 -11.21 8.47 -4.53
CA PHE A 135 -10.48 7.41 -3.85
C PHE A 135 -11.49 6.49 -3.16
N ALA A 136 -11.39 5.21 -3.43
CA ALA A 136 -12.15 4.19 -2.70
C ALA A 136 -11.35 2.90 -2.63
N ILE A 137 -11.20 2.31 -1.44
CA ILE A 137 -10.50 1.04 -1.27
C ILE A 137 -11.13 -0.01 -2.19
N GLY A 138 -10.31 -0.71 -2.98
CA GLY A 138 -10.75 -1.71 -3.95
C GLY A 138 -11.10 -1.17 -5.34
N LYS A 139 -10.92 0.14 -5.59
CA LYS A 139 -11.16 0.76 -6.90
C LYS A 139 -9.87 1.31 -7.51
N ALA A 140 -9.69 1.06 -8.81
CA ALA A 140 -8.59 1.67 -9.56
C ALA A 140 -8.92 3.11 -9.95
N ILE A 141 -7.89 3.94 -10.07
CA ILE A 141 -8.00 5.34 -10.47
C ILE A 141 -7.42 5.51 -11.88
N PRO A 142 -8.21 5.97 -12.88
CA PRO A 142 -7.67 6.33 -14.19
C PRO A 142 -6.94 7.67 -14.08
N MET A 143 -5.60 7.63 -14.04
CA MET A 143 -4.74 8.81 -13.98
C MET A 143 -4.60 9.52 -15.33
N ARG A 144 -4.71 8.77 -16.42
CA ARG A 144 -4.73 9.24 -17.81
C ARG A 144 -5.61 8.32 -18.64
N LYS A 145 -6.39 8.90 -19.56
CA LYS A 145 -7.20 8.16 -20.54
C LYS A 145 -6.70 8.45 -21.95
N ALA A 146 -6.47 7.41 -22.73
CA ALA A 146 -6.20 7.53 -24.13
C ALA A 146 -7.44 8.02 -24.91
N SER A 147 -7.20 8.76 -25.96
CA SER A 147 -8.24 9.20 -26.91
C SER A 147 -8.32 8.28 -28.13
N ALA A 148 -7.23 7.58 -28.45
CA ALA A 148 -7.13 6.68 -29.60
C ALA A 148 -7.49 5.23 -29.21
N THR A 149 -8.13 4.52 -30.15
CA THR A 149 -8.47 3.09 -29.99
C THR A 149 -7.24 2.17 -29.96
N ASN A 150 -6.15 2.57 -30.64
CA ASN A 150 -4.88 1.85 -30.63
C ASN A 150 -3.90 2.57 -29.69
N SER A 151 -3.92 2.19 -28.42
CA SER A 151 -3.16 2.84 -27.37
C SER A 151 -2.49 1.81 -26.46
N VAL A 152 -1.50 2.27 -25.68
CA VAL A 152 -0.84 1.45 -24.64
C VAL A 152 -1.62 1.56 -23.35
N LEU A 153 -1.88 0.44 -22.68
CA LEU A 153 -2.39 0.41 -21.32
C LEU A 153 -1.22 0.22 -20.32
N PHE A 154 -1.05 1.18 -19.44
CA PHE A 154 -0.20 1.04 -18.25
C PHE A 154 -1.04 0.70 -17.03
N VAL A 155 -0.64 -0.35 -16.33
CA VAL A 155 -1.17 -0.74 -15.03
C VAL A 155 -0.08 -0.50 -13.99
N THR A 156 -0.32 0.39 -13.04
CA THR A 156 0.71 0.83 -12.10
C THR A 156 0.20 0.83 -10.66
N THR A 157 1.11 0.87 -9.69
CA THR A 157 0.77 0.94 -8.27
C THR A 157 1.82 1.72 -7.47
N GLY A 158 1.37 2.37 -6.40
CA GLY A 158 2.25 3.11 -5.50
C GLY A 158 3.00 4.22 -6.21
N VAL A 159 4.18 4.52 -5.71
CA VAL A 159 5.04 5.61 -6.21
C VAL A 159 5.51 5.44 -7.67
N MET A 160 5.41 4.22 -8.22
CA MET A 160 5.71 4.00 -9.65
C MET A 160 4.71 4.67 -10.58
N THR A 161 3.58 5.14 -10.06
CA THR A 161 2.58 5.87 -10.86
C THR A 161 3.14 7.17 -11.42
N THR A 162 3.98 7.88 -10.67
CA THR A 162 4.68 9.09 -11.17
C THR A 162 5.55 8.77 -12.39
N ASN A 163 6.43 7.78 -12.27
CA ASN A 163 7.31 7.38 -13.37
C ASN A 163 6.51 6.88 -14.60
N THR A 164 5.34 6.26 -14.34
CA THR A 164 4.46 5.79 -15.41
C THR A 164 3.79 6.95 -16.15
N LEU A 165 3.42 8.02 -15.45
CA LEU A 165 2.88 9.24 -16.07
C LEU A 165 3.95 9.94 -16.92
N ASP A 166 5.18 10.05 -16.43
CA ASP A 166 6.30 10.60 -17.20
C ASP A 166 6.57 9.78 -18.45
N ALA A 167 6.54 8.44 -18.37
CA ALA A 167 6.69 7.55 -19.51
C ALA A 167 5.54 7.72 -20.53
N ALA A 168 4.31 7.87 -20.05
CA ALA A 168 3.14 8.12 -20.90
C ALA A 168 3.25 9.45 -21.64
N GLU A 169 3.77 10.49 -21.01
CA GLU A 169 4.02 11.78 -21.64
C GLU A 169 5.13 11.69 -22.71
N ALA A 170 6.23 11.00 -22.38
CA ALA A 170 7.31 10.76 -23.36
C ALA A 170 6.85 9.95 -24.58
N LEU A 171 5.91 9.01 -24.42
CA LEU A 171 5.30 8.28 -25.54
C LEU A 171 4.37 9.17 -26.36
N ALA A 172 3.58 10.02 -25.71
CA ALA A 172 2.70 10.96 -26.39
C ALA A 172 3.49 11.91 -27.32
N ALA A 173 4.68 12.37 -26.89
CA ALA A 173 5.57 13.17 -27.73
C ALA A 173 6.06 12.42 -29.00
N LYS A 174 5.95 11.08 -29.01
CA LYS A 174 6.26 10.21 -30.18
C LYS A 174 5.01 9.79 -30.93
N GLY A 175 3.85 10.36 -30.63
CA GLY A 175 2.57 10.03 -31.28
C GLY A 175 1.94 8.70 -30.78
N ILE A 176 2.40 8.16 -29.67
CA ILE A 176 1.84 6.94 -29.05
C ILE A 176 0.96 7.36 -27.87
N ASP A 177 -0.35 7.13 -28.00
CA ASP A 177 -1.30 7.43 -26.93
C ASP A 177 -1.34 6.32 -25.86
N SER A 178 -1.75 6.66 -24.64
CA SER A 178 -1.74 5.70 -23.55
C SER A 178 -2.79 5.99 -22.48
N THR A 179 -3.30 4.92 -21.90
CA THR A 179 -4.11 4.93 -20.66
C THR A 179 -3.23 4.53 -19.47
N VAL A 180 -3.35 5.22 -18.36
CA VAL A 180 -2.66 4.89 -17.10
C VAL A 180 -3.70 4.60 -16.02
N LEU A 181 -3.76 3.37 -15.55
CA LEU A 181 -4.59 2.94 -14.44
C LEU A 181 -3.74 2.74 -13.19
N HIS A 182 -4.04 3.49 -12.15
CA HIS A 182 -3.39 3.35 -10.86
C HIS A 182 -4.21 2.43 -9.93
N PHE A 183 -3.63 1.31 -9.54
CA PHE A 183 -4.19 0.36 -8.59
C PHE A 183 -3.55 0.56 -7.22
N HIS A 184 -4.06 1.50 -6.43
CA HIS A 184 -3.62 1.64 -5.04
C HIS A 184 -4.03 0.44 -4.18
N THR A 185 -5.06 -0.30 -4.56
CA THR A 185 -5.47 -1.55 -3.92
C THR A 185 -5.07 -2.74 -4.78
N ILE A 186 -4.14 -3.55 -4.26
CA ILE A 186 -3.63 -4.77 -4.91
C ILE A 186 -4.53 -5.98 -4.60
N LYS A 187 -5.13 -5.95 -3.40
CA LYS A 187 -6.11 -6.95 -2.94
C LYS A 187 -7.13 -6.28 -2.02
N PRO A 188 -8.45 -6.36 -2.34
CA PRO A 188 -9.00 -6.94 -3.58
C PRO A 188 -8.63 -6.12 -4.82
N LEU A 189 -8.43 -6.79 -5.95
CA LEU A 189 -8.13 -6.12 -7.21
C LEU A 189 -9.42 -5.66 -7.89
N ASP A 190 -9.45 -4.46 -8.45
CA ASP A 190 -10.56 -3.98 -9.28
C ASP A 190 -10.47 -4.58 -10.70
N VAL A 191 -10.92 -5.83 -10.82
CA VAL A 191 -10.86 -6.57 -12.08
C VAL A 191 -11.73 -5.89 -13.16
N ALA A 192 -12.82 -5.25 -12.76
CA ALA A 192 -13.71 -4.56 -13.69
C ALA A 192 -13.05 -3.36 -14.38
N ALA A 193 -12.06 -2.75 -13.75
CA ALA A 193 -11.30 -1.66 -14.37
C ALA A 193 -10.29 -2.15 -15.44
N LEU A 194 -9.98 -3.44 -15.47
CA LEU A 194 -9.07 -4.06 -16.45
C LEU A 194 -9.79 -4.63 -17.68
N LEU A 195 -11.08 -4.93 -17.56
CA LEU A 195 -11.92 -5.56 -18.61
C LEU A 195 -12.77 -4.51 -19.32
#